data_9f6c1d6ad5e2ae341c77bbfb65126c16
#
_entry.id   9f6c1d6ad5e2ae341c77bbfb65126c16
#
_cell.length_a   1.000
_cell.length_b   1.000
_cell.length_c   1.000
_cell.angle_alpha   90.00
_cell.angle_beta   90.00
_cell.angle_gamma   90.00
#
_symmetry.space_group_name_H-M   'P 1'
#
loop_
_entity.id
_entity.type
_entity.pdbx_description
1 polymer ?
#
loop_
_entity_poly.entity_id
_entity_poly.type
_entity_poly.pdbx_seq_one_letter_code
_entity_poly.pdbx_strand_id
1 'polypeptide(L)'
;MSASKTTLMQFFHWYYPDGGKLWPEVAEKAESLARLGITNVWLPPAAKGASGGYSVGYDTYDLFDLGEFDQKGSRATKYGDREALEQAVHALKAQGLHVMYDVVFNHKMGADEKERVRVRQVDENDRTQISEEVME
;
A
#
# COMPACT_ATOMS: atom_id res chain seq x y z
N MET A 1 35.03 -4.18 7.71
CA MET A 1 33.72 -4.72 7.24
C MET A 1 33.37 -3.98 5.95
N SER A 2 33.22 -4.69 4.85
CA SER A 2 32.72 -4.10 3.60
C SER A 2 31.26 -3.74 3.81
N ALA A 3 30.89 -2.46 3.62
CA ALA A 3 29.49 -2.07 3.61
C ALA A 3 28.79 -2.81 2.47
N SER A 4 27.76 -3.58 2.76
CA SER A 4 26.97 -4.24 1.73
C SER A 4 26.31 -3.15 0.88
N LYS A 5 26.57 -3.14 -0.41
CA LYS A 5 25.92 -2.21 -1.34
C LYS A 5 24.45 -2.57 -1.43
N THR A 6 23.57 -1.61 -1.16
CA THR A 6 22.12 -1.77 -1.27
C THR A 6 21.63 -1.08 -2.53
N THR A 7 20.89 -1.81 -3.35
CA THR A 7 20.20 -1.28 -4.53
C THR A 7 18.71 -1.51 -4.35
N LEU A 8 17.95 -0.43 -4.18
CA LEU A 8 16.50 -0.46 -4.00
C LEU A 8 15.81 -0.20 -5.34
N MET A 9 14.82 -1.02 -5.67
CA MET A 9 13.92 -0.80 -6.79
C MET A 9 12.48 -0.61 -6.30
N GLN A 10 11.85 0.50 -6.67
CA GLN A 10 10.40 0.67 -6.59
C GLN A 10 9.75 -0.10 -7.72
N PHE A 11 8.98 -1.14 -7.38
CA PHE A 11 8.36 -2.04 -8.36
C PHE A 11 6.87 -1.68 -8.60
N PHE A 12 6.56 -0.42 -8.71
CA PHE A 12 5.23 0.09 -9.07
C PHE A 12 5.30 1.52 -9.57
N HIS A 13 4.23 1.98 -10.22
CA HIS A 13 4.01 3.37 -10.59
C HIS A 13 2.52 3.70 -10.54
N TRP A 14 2.19 4.98 -10.49
CA TRP A 14 0.83 5.47 -10.32
C TRP A 14 -0.16 4.94 -11.36
N TYR A 15 0.27 4.83 -12.60
CA TYR A 15 -0.55 4.42 -13.75
C TYR A 15 -0.45 2.92 -14.05
N TYR A 16 -0.03 2.10 -13.10
CA TYR A 16 -0.02 0.66 -13.27
C TYR A 16 -1.45 0.16 -13.61
N PRO A 17 -1.64 -0.73 -14.60
CA PRO A 17 -2.96 -1.20 -14.99
C PRO A 17 -3.71 -1.88 -13.87
N ASP A 18 -5.05 -1.75 -13.89
CA ASP A 18 -5.92 -2.51 -13.00
C ASP A 18 -5.93 -4.01 -13.38
N GLY A 19 -6.56 -4.84 -12.56
CA GLY A 19 -6.78 -6.25 -12.86
C GLY A 19 -5.86 -7.22 -12.14
N GLY A 20 -5.17 -6.78 -11.09
CA GLY A 20 -4.50 -7.68 -10.15
C GLY A 20 -3.25 -8.36 -10.68
N LYS A 21 -2.54 -7.76 -11.62
CA LYS A 21 -1.40 -8.39 -12.31
C LYS A 21 -0.03 -8.08 -11.70
N LEU A 22 0.06 -7.11 -10.77
CA LEU A 22 1.36 -6.70 -10.23
C LEU A 22 2.03 -7.81 -9.44
N TRP A 23 1.31 -8.47 -8.55
CA TRP A 23 1.89 -9.53 -7.73
C TRP A 23 2.43 -10.70 -8.55
N PRO A 24 1.68 -11.25 -9.54
CA PRO A 24 2.23 -12.24 -10.47
C PRO A 24 3.47 -11.76 -11.22
N GLU A 25 3.49 -10.51 -11.67
CA GLU A 25 4.64 -9.92 -12.37
C GLU A 25 5.87 -9.82 -11.45
N VAL A 26 5.69 -9.40 -10.20
CA VAL A 26 6.77 -9.40 -9.19
C VAL A 26 7.37 -10.78 -9.02
N ALA A 27 6.52 -11.81 -8.88
CA ALA A 27 6.98 -13.18 -8.73
C ALA A 27 7.77 -13.66 -9.96
N GLU A 28 7.28 -13.37 -11.16
CA GLU A 28 7.95 -13.71 -12.42
C GLU A 28 9.32 -13.04 -12.56
N LYS A 29 9.44 -11.79 -12.15
CA LYS A 29 10.67 -10.99 -12.30
C LYS A 29 11.71 -11.21 -11.19
N ALA A 30 11.38 -11.90 -10.10
CA ALA A 30 12.23 -12.03 -8.93
C ALA A 30 13.68 -12.49 -9.25
N GLU A 31 13.84 -13.54 -10.06
CA GLU A 31 15.15 -14.04 -10.45
C GLU A 31 15.94 -13.03 -11.28
N SER A 32 15.29 -12.37 -12.25
CA SER A 32 15.96 -11.40 -13.11
C SER A 32 16.40 -10.16 -12.33
N LEU A 33 15.61 -9.70 -11.36
CA LEU A 33 15.96 -8.60 -10.46
C LEU A 33 17.21 -8.93 -9.63
N ALA A 34 17.27 -10.13 -9.06
CA ALA A 34 18.43 -10.59 -8.30
C ALA A 34 19.69 -10.63 -9.19
N ARG A 35 19.58 -11.13 -10.41
CA ARG A 35 20.71 -11.17 -11.38
C ARG A 35 21.19 -9.79 -11.80
N LEU A 36 20.32 -8.80 -11.81
CA LEU A 36 20.68 -7.39 -12.08
C LEU A 36 21.35 -6.67 -10.89
N GLY A 37 21.43 -7.34 -9.74
CA GLY A 37 22.06 -6.77 -8.54
C GLY A 37 21.12 -5.93 -7.69
N ILE A 38 19.80 -6.01 -7.90
CA ILE A 38 18.81 -5.48 -6.98
C ILE A 38 18.89 -6.24 -5.67
N THR A 39 18.86 -5.55 -4.56
CA THR A 39 18.90 -6.16 -3.21
C THR A 39 17.59 -5.99 -2.44
N ASN A 40 16.86 -4.93 -2.74
CA ASN A 40 15.63 -4.57 -2.06
C ASN A 40 14.57 -4.20 -3.09
N VAL A 41 13.35 -4.67 -2.87
CA VAL A 41 12.19 -4.35 -3.72
C VAL A 41 11.13 -3.66 -2.87
N TRP A 42 10.74 -2.45 -3.27
CA TRP A 42 9.69 -1.68 -2.65
C TRP A 42 8.38 -1.95 -3.39
N LEU A 43 7.44 -2.56 -2.68
CA LEU A 43 6.09 -2.87 -3.16
C LEU A 43 5.10 -1.78 -2.72
N PRO A 44 4.04 -1.52 -3.51
CA PRO A 44 3.02 -0.53 -3.17
C PRO A 44 2.18 -0.96 -1.97
N PRO A 45 1.33 -0.05 -1.42
CA PRO A 45 0.36 -0.43 -0.40
C PRO A 45 -0.52 -1.58 -0.89
N ALA A 46 -0.54 -2.69 -0.14
CA ALA A 46 -1.30 -3.89 -0.51
C ALA A 46 -2.67 -3.98 0.18
N ALA A 47 -2.94 -3.08 1.14
CA ALA A 47 -4.20 -3.05 1.85
C ALA A 47 -5.35 -2.49 0.99
N LYS A 48 -6.58 -2.92 1.28
CA LYS A 48 -7.78 -2.46 0.58
C LYS A 48 -7.95 -0.94 0.72
N GLY A 49 -8.04 -0.27 -0.40
CA GLY A 49 -8.36 1.15 -0.47
C GLY A 49 -9.85 1.43 -0.66
N ALA A 50 -10.28 2.67 -0.40
CA ALA A 50 -11.66 3.12 -0.56
C ALA A 50 -12.19 2.96 -1.99
N SER A 51 -11.29 3.01 -2.99
CA SER A 51 -11.61 2.80 -4.41
C SER A 51 -11.55 1.32 -4.84
N GLY A 52 -11.46 0.38 -3.90
CA GLY A 52 -11.48 -1.06 -4.16
C GLY A 52 -10.40 -1.51 -5.12
N GLY A 53 -10.78 -2.27 -6.16
CA GLY A 53 -9.88 -2.81 -7.19
C GLY A 53 -9.21 -1.76 -8.09
N TYR A 54 -9.55 -0.48 -7.95
CA TYR A 54 -8.93 0.64 -8.69
C TYR A 54 -7.96 1.45 -7.82
N SER A 55 -7.93 1.20 -6.50
CA SER A 55 -7.13 1.95 -5.56
C SER A 55 -5.63 1.74 -5.78
N VAL A 56 -4.88 2.83 -5.89
CA VAL A 56 -3.40 2.79 -5.87
C VAL A 56 -2.84 2.54 -4.47
N GLY A 57 -3.70 2.49 -3.43
CA GLY A 57 -3.37 2.09 -2.07
C GLY A 57 -3.22 3.21 -1.04
N TYR A 58 -3.22 4.48 -1.48
CA TYR A 58 -3.05 5.63 -0.56
C TYR A 58 -4.37 6.17 0.01
N ASP A 59 -5.50 5.62 -0.40
CA ASP A 59 -6.84 5.81 0.17
C ASP A 59 -7.25 4.65 1.08
N THR A 60 -6.38 4.25 2.01
CA THR A 60 -6.52 3.06 2.84
C THR A 60 -7.87 2.99 3.54
N TYR A 61 -8.63 1.93 3.29
CA TYR A 61 -9.89 1.63 3.94
C TYR A 61 -9.72 0.59 5.05
N ASP A 62 -9.17 -0.58 4.74
CA ASP A 62 -8.98 -1.67 5.68
C ASP A 62 -7.54 -2.21 5.62
N LEU A 63 -6.76 -1.96 6.68
CA LEU A 63 -5.38 -2.40 6.81
C LEU A 63 -5.22 -3.92 6.93
N PHE A 64 -6.28 -4.63 7.29
CA PHE A 64 -6.28 -6.08 7.48
C PHE A 64 -6.76 -6.84 6.24
N ASP A 65 -7.35 -6.16 5.27
CA ASP A 65 -7.76 -6.74 3.98
C ASP A 65 -6.66 -6.55 2.94
N LEU A 66 -5.92 -7.61 2.64
CA LEU A 66 -4.88 -7.65 1.61
C LEU A 66 -5.39 -8.18 0.26
N GLY A 67 -6.68 -8.07 0.00
CA GLY A 67 -7.32 -8.58 -1.21
C GLY A 67 -7.98 -9.95 -1.00
N GLU A 68 -8.48 -10.23 0.20
CA GLU A 68 -9.15 -11.48 0.54
C GLU A 68 -10.65 -11.32 0.83
N PHE A 69 -11.10 -10.12 1.17
CA PHE A 69 -12.51 -9.85 1.48
C PHE A 69 -13.19 -9.04 0.37
N ASP A 70 -14.47 -9.35 0.12
CA ASP A 70 -15.28 -8.57 -0.82
C ASP A 70 -15.73 -7.27 -0.16
N GLN A 71 -14.95 -6.21 -0.35
CA GLN A 71 -15.15 -4.88 0.21
C GLN A 71 -14.92 -3.83 -0.87
N LYS A 72 -15.63 -2.71 -0.80
CA LYS A 72 -15.50 -1.59 -1.76
C LYS A 72 -15.63 -2.03 -3.23
N GLY A 73 -16.50 -3.02 -3.47
CA GLY A 73 -16.83 -3.50 -4.82
C GLY A 73 -15.80 -4.44 -5.45
N SER A 74 -14.84 -4.93 -4.70
CA SER A 74 -13.90 -5.95 -5.18
C SER A 74 -13.34 -6.82 -4.07
N ARG A 75 -12.99 -8.06 -4.41
CA ARG A 75 -12.21 -8.92 -3.52
C ARG A 75 -10.73 -8.58 -3.62
N ALA A 76 -10.15 -8.67 -4.81
CA ALA A 76 -8.76 -8.30 -5.05
C ALA A 76 -8.54 -6.79 -4.96
N THR A 77 -7.33 -6.39 -4.59
CA THR A 77 -6.85 -5.02 -4.78
C THR A 77 -6.47 -4.79 -6.25
N LYS A 78 -6.15 -3.55 -6.63
CA LYS A 78 -5.61 -3.21 -7.96
C LYS A 78 -4.44 -4.12 -8.37
N TYR A 79 -3.64 -4.54 -7.40
CA TYR A 79 -2.37 -5.25 -7.60
C TYR A 79 -2.51 -6.77 -7.54
N GLY A 80 -3.59 -7.29 -6.98
CA GLY A 80 -3.89 -8.71 -6.86
C GLY A 80 -4.55 -9.05 -5.52
N ASP A 81 -4.77 -10.35 -5.32
CA ASP A 81 -5.27 -10.88 -4.07
C ASP A 81 -4.14 -11.21 -3.09
N ARG A 82 -4.50 -11.58 -1.88
CA ARG A 82 -3.56 -11.94 -0.82
C ARG A 82 -2.67 -13.12 -1.20
N GLU A 83 -3.22 -14.14 -1.84
CA GLU A 83 -2.45 -15.33 -2.23
C GLU A 83 -1.35 -14.96 -3.22
N ALA A 84 -1.67 -14.18 -4.25
CA ALA A 84 -0.69 -13.69 -5.21
C ALA A 84 0.39 -12.78 -4.56
N LEU A 85 0.03 -11.96 -3.58
CA LEU A 85 0.97 -11.16 -2.79
C LEU A 85 1.93 -12.06 -2.01
N GLU A 86 1.42 -13.08 -1.30
CA GLU A 86 2.25 -14.02 -0.54
C GLU A 86 3.21 -14.78 -1.46
N GLN A 87 2.77 -15.18 -2.65
CA GLN A 87 3.60 -15.81 -3.67
C GLN A 87 4.70 -14.86 -4.16
N ALA A 88 4.38 -13.59 -4.42
CA ALA A 88 5.35 -12.58 -4.84
C ALA A 88 6.44 -12.36 -3.78
N VAL A 89 6.04 -12.20 -2.51
CA VAL A 89 6.97 -12.04 -1.39
C VAL A 89 7.85 -13.28 -1.23
N HIS A 90 7.27 -14.47 -1.37
CA HIS A 90 8.02 -15.73 -1.30
C HIS A 90 9.04 -15.84 -2.41
N ALA A 91 8.66 -15.53 -3.66
CA ALA A 91 9.55 -15.56 -4.82
C ALA A 91 10.74 -14.60 -4.66
N LEU A 92 10.49 -13.36 -4.20
CA LEU A 92 11.56 -12.39 -3.92
C LEU A 92 12.53 -12.91 -2.86
N LYS A 93 12.00 -13.40 -1.73
CA LYS A 93 12.81 -13.95 -0.64
C LYS A 93 13.62 -15.18 -1.06
N ALA A 94 13.08 -16.06 -1.91
CA ALA A 94 13.78 -17.22 -2.45
C ALA A 94 15.01 -16.84 -3.28
N GLN A 95 15.01 -15.63 -3.88
CA GLN A 95 16.15 -15.06 -4.60
C GLN A 95 17.08 -14.22 -3.70
N GLY A 96 16.85 -14.20 -2.39
CA GLY A 96 17.66 -13.42 -1.44
C GLY A 96 17.35 -11.92 -1.45
N LEU A 97 16.25 -11.49 -2.05
CA LEU A 97 15.82 -10.09 -2.08
C LEU A 97 15.07 -9.72 -0.80
N HIS A 98 15.32 -8.51 -0.31
CA HIS A 98 14.55 -7.93 0.78
C HIS A 98 13.31 -7.24 0.24
N VAL A 99 12.18 -7.45 0.91
CA VAL A 99 10.90 -6.84 0.55
C VAL A 99 10.63 -5.66 1.49
N MET A 100 10.32 -4.50 0.91
CA MET A 100 9.86 -3.32 1.62
C MET A 100 8.39 -3.07 1.28
N TYR A 101 7.57 -2.96 2.31
CA TYR A 101 6.15 -2.70 2.17
C TYR A 101 5.84 -1.23 2.43
N ASP A 102 5.11 -0.61 1.50
CA ASP A 102 4.58 0.75 1.67
C ASP A 102 3.33 0.70 2.55
N VAL A 103 3.44 1.21 3.77
CA VAL A 103 2.34 1.15 4.73
C VAL A 103 1.80 2.55 5.03
N VAL A 104 0.49 2.71 4.88
CA VAL A 104 -0.21 3.97 5.14
C VAL A 104 -0.89 3.91 6.50
N PHE A 105 -0.23 4.49 7.52
CA PHE A 105 -0.78 4.60 8.88
C PHE A 105 -1.28 6.00 9.25
N ASN A 106 -1.06 6.98 8.37
CA ASN A 106 -1.38 8.37 8.67
C ASN A 106 -2.89 8.65 8.68
N HIS A 107 -3.66 7.96 7.82
CA HIS A 107 -5.09 8.21 7.61
C HIS A 107 -5.81 6.95 7.11
N LYS A 108 -7.14 7.00 7.21
CA LYS A 108 -8.06 6.05 6.56
C LYS A 108 -9.10 6.82 5.77
N MET A 109 -9.66 6.20 4.72
CA MET A 109 -10.67 6.77 3.85
C MET A 109 -11.81 5.78 3.58
N GLY A 110 -12.96 6.31 3.15
CA GLY A 110 -14.08 5.49 2.72
C GLY A 110 -14.84 4.82 3.85
N ALA A 111 -14.93 5.46 5.03
CA ALA A 111 -15.72 4.98 6.17
C ALA A 111 -17.16 4.63 5.74
N ASP A 112 -17.75 3.62 6.37
CA ASP A 112 -19.10 3.13 6.05
C ASP A 112 -20.18 4.01 6.69
N GLU A 113 -19.85 4.71 7.78
CA GLU A 113 -20.76 5.58 8.53
C GLU A 113 -20.09 6.90 8.90
N LYS A 114 -20.92 7.88 9.26
CA LYS A 114 -20.48 9.16 9.81
C LYS A 114 -20.68 9.15 11.32
N GLU A 115 -19.71 9.65 12.02
CA GLU A 115 -19.74 9.84 13.47
C GLU A 115 -19.65 11.34 13.78
N ARG A 116 -20.47 11.80 14.73
CA ARG A 116 -20.34 13.17 15.24
C ARG A 116 -19.27 13.22 16.32
N VAL A 117 -18.30 14.07 16.10
CA VAL A 117 -17.15 14.22 17.02
C VAL A 117 -17.03 15.67 17.50
N ARG A 118 -16.47 15.85 18.68
CA ARG A 118 -16.09 17.17 19.17
C ARG A 118 -14.76 17.54 18.56
N VAL A 119 -14.73 18.68 17.90
CA VAL A 119 -13.53 19.17 17.22
C VAL A 119 -13.24 20.61 17.62
N ARG A 120 -12.00 21.03 17.44
CA ARG A 120 -11.59 22.43 17.48
C ARG A 120 -10.99 22.76 16.12
N GLN A 121 -11.48 23.81 15.52
CA GLN A 121 -10.94 24.28 14.25
C GLN A 121 -9.65 25.05 14.51
N VAL A 122 -8.67 24.79 13.69
CA VAL A 122 -7.36 25.44 13.73
C VAL A 122 -7.25 26.34 12.51
N ASP A 123 -6.83 27.60 12.73
CA ASP A 123 -6.64 28.52 11.60
C ASP A 123 -5.60 27.97 10.60
N GLU A 124 -5.92 28.08 9.33
CA GLU A 124 -5.08 27.54 8.25
C GLU A 124 -3.70 28.20 8.18
N ASN A 125 -3.64 29.51 8.46
CA ASN A 125 -2.43 30.31 8.36
C ASN A 125 -1.69 30.46 9.68
N ASP A 126 -2.41 30.35 10.81
CA ASP A 126 -1.84 30.44 12.16
C ASP A 126 -2.39 29.32 13.06
N ARG A 127 -1.69 28.21 13.11
CA ARG A 127 -2.07 27.04 13.91
C ARG A 127 -2.09 27.24 15.42
N THR A 128 -1.66 28.40 15.91
CA THR A 128 -1.80 28.77 17.32
C THR A 128 -3.21 29.31 17.64
N GLN A 129 -3.97 29.70 16.59
CA GLN A 129 -5.36 30.14 16.71
C GLN A 129 -6.28 28.92 16.64
N ILE A 130 -6.89 28.61 17.76
CA ILE A 130 -7.76 27.43 17.94
C ILE A 130 -9.14 27.90 18.39
N SER A 131 -10.20 27.43 17.74
CA SER A 131 -11.57 27.72 18.09
C SER A 131 -12.00 27.10 19.42
N GLU A 132 -13.18 27.52 19.91
CA GLU A 132 -13.92 26.74 20.90
C GLU A 132 -14.30 25.36 20.32
N GLU A 133 -14.63 24.43 21.20
CA GLU A 133 -15.04 23.07 20.83
C GLU A 133 -16.43 23.09 20.19
N VAL A 134 -16.57 22.48 19.02
CA VAL A 134 -17.84 22.34 18.29
C VAL A 134 -18.12 20.89 17.97
N MET A 135 -19.40 20.56 17.75
CA MET A 135 -19.81 19.23 17.27
C MET A 135 -19.92 19.24 15.73
N GLU A 136 -19.20 18.38 15.05
CA GLU A 136 -19.30 18.16 13.59
C GLU A 136 -19.69 16.73 13.27
#